data_5cd86b09f7263d9a4ffb281a35048fbe
#
_entry.id   5cd86b09f7263d9a4ffb281a35048fbe
#
_cell.length_a   1.000
_cell.length_b   1.000
_cell.length_c   1.000
_cell.angle_alpha   90.00
_cell.angle_beta   90.00
_cell.angle_gamma   90.00
#
_symmetry.space_group_name_H-M   'P 1'
#
loop_
_entity.id
_entity.type
_entity.pdbx_description
1 polymer ?
#
loop_
_entity_poly.entity_id
_entity_poly.type
_entity_poly.pdbx_seq_one_letter_code
_entity_poly.pdbx_strand_id
1 'polypeptide(L)'
;MYFKINNIIQVIYFALMQSRGALLSLLLMIGLYFAFVARGNIVKRLIAFLTVAILVFGTNVGISFAASKYITSSRATVFNFDKTTKISDNASSSSEVANELHLIETTPSGRTHIWKNALKMGSVKPVFGYGVRNVPNYYSQYFSKYEIQNSLIGGNFHNIFITVFVSSGIVGLVAFMMLLGYIIQRFVRYLFISKKNSDKLVMILFFGMLLGQLFESQIMYSTNFINIMFWFVAGYGLMICNRDEKIRYQEVTDVQEIQQMELGIMEYIHEVCNKIGVKYFLAYGSLIGAVRHQGFIPWDDDMDICMLRDDYEKLQDYLIANPSERYQVMSYKNNRNYVYPFMKVMDNQTYLIEEDVRIDSNMGIYVDIFPVDGYEDDQAFKDKMTTIIKKRQLSCYTFKGITNKKSFINSLIRYASVIAFYFTDTNKYVQQIDELAKSRKVEDYELVDYLIYKDMNKPVWKREWLKDVTVGNFEGRDFLIPVNFHELLTSDYGNYMQFPPVEQQVSHHDFRLWKIVEEK
;
A
#
# COMPACT_ATOMS: atom_id res chain seq x y z
N MET A 1 0.14 -10.99 -14.40
CA MET A 1 1.03 -10.75 -15.55
C MET A 1 0.66 -9.46 -16.29
N TYR A 2 -0.57 -9.22 -16.69
CA TYR A 2 -1.03 -8.02 -17.41
C TYR A 2 -0.72 -6.69 -16.68
N PHE A 3 -0.97 -6.62 -15.36
CA PHE A 3 -0.71 -5.41 -14.57
C PHE A 3 0.79 -5.03 -14.50
N LYS A 4 1.68 -6.02 -14.47
CA LYS A 4 3.14 -5.79 -14.45
C LYS A 4 3.66 -5.30 -15.80
N ILE A 5 3.16 -5.85 -16.91
CA ILE A 5 3.54 -5.44 -18.27
C ILE A 5 3.05 -4.00 -18.51
N ASN A 6 1.83 -3.67 -18.08
CA ASN A 6 1.28 -2.33 -18.21
C ASN A 6 2.11 -1.29 -17.43
N ASN A 7 2.54 -1.60 -16.21
CA ASN A 7 3.39 -0.70 -15.42
C ASN A 7 4.76 -0.48 -16.07
N ILE A 8 5.36 -1.53 -16.65
CA ILE A 8 6.63 -1.40 -17.38
C ILE A 8 6.44 -0.53 -18.63
N ILE A 9 5.39 -0.77 -19.40
CA ILE A 9 5.05 0.04 -20.59
C ILE A 9 4.81 1.50 -20.19
N GLN A 10 4.11 1.76 -19.07
CA GLN A 10 3.87 3.11 -18.58
C GLN A 10 5.17 3.82 -18.16
N VAL A 11 6.09 3.11 -17.48
CA VAL A 11 7.41 3.68 -17.12
C VAL A 11 8.23 4.00 -18.37
N ILE A 12 8.25 3.09 -19.35
CA ILE A 12 8.96 3.32 -20.64
C ILE A 12 8.33 4.49 -21.39
N TYR A 13 6.99 4.52 -21.49
CA TYR A 13 6.26 5.61 -22.13
C TYR A 13 6.54 6.96 -21.45
N PHE A 14 6.54 6.98 -20.12
CA PHE A 14 6.85 8.15 -19.32
C PHE A 14 8.29 8.65 -19.54
N ALA A 15 9.26 7.73 -19.62
CA ALA A 15 10.65 8.03 -19.90
C ALA A 15 10.85 8.56 -21.35
N LEU A 16 10.07 8.05 -22.31
CA LEU A 16 10.10 8.50 -23.71
C LEU A 16 9.47 9.88 -23.92
N MET A 17 8.52 10.29 -23.05
CA MET A 17 7.83 11.59 -23.15
C MET A 17 8.75 12.80 -22.92
N GLN A 18 9.96 12.61 -22.36
CA GLN A 18 11.00 13.64 -22.09
C GLN A 18 10.50 14.93 -21.44
N SER A 19 9.34 14.88 -20.77
CA SER A 19 8.75 16.03 -20.10
C SER A 19 9.41 16.27 -18.74
N ARG A 20 10.20 17.35 -18.64
CA ARG A 20 10.83 17.76 -17.37
C ARG A 20 9.80 18.00 -16.26
N GLY A 21 8.64 18.55 -16.61
CA GLY A 21 7.54 18.77 -15.67
C GLY A 21 6.94 17.46 -15.14
N ALA A 22 6.75 16.48 -16.02
CA ALA A 22 6.26 15.15 -15.64
C ALA A 22 7.27 14.40 -14.73
N LEU A 23 8.57 14.52 -15.01
CA LEU A 23 9.63 13.95 -14.17
C LEU A 23 9.60 14.56 -12.76
N LEU A 24 9.49 15.89 -12.65
CA LEU A 24 9.40 16.58 -11.36
C LEU A 24 8.13 16.17 -10.59
N SER A 25 6.99 16.04 -11.27
CA SER A 25 5.74 15.56 -10.67
C SER A 25 5.87 14.15 -10.12
N LEU A 26 6.52 13.25 -10.86
CA LEU A 26 6.79 11.88 -10.41
C LEU A 26 7.71 11.86 -9.20
N LEU A 27 8.79 12.62 -9.21
CA LEU A 27 9.73 12.71 -8.08
C LEU A 27 9.05 13.27 -6.83
N LEU A 28 8.16 14.26 -6.97
CA LEU A 28 7.35 14.76 -5.86
C LEU A 28 6.44 13.65 -5.30
N MET A 29 5.71 12.94 -6.16
CA MET A 29 4.84 11.84 -5.72
C MET A 29 5.62 10.75 -5.00
N ILE A 30 6.79 10.36 -5.51
CA ILE A 30 7.67 9.37 -4.88
C ILE A 30 8.17 9.91 -3.52
N GLY A 31 8.57 11.17 -3.44
CA GLY A 31 9.01 11.81 -2.19
C GLY A 31 7.91 11.82 -1.13
N LEU A 32 6.71 12.24 -1.50
CA LEU A 32 5.55 12.23 -0.61
C LEU A 32 5.15 10.80 -0.18
N TYR A 33 5.25 9.82 -1.08
CA TYR A 33 5.03 8.42 -0.74
C TYR A 33 5.99 7.94 0.36
N PHE A 34 7.30 8.20 0.20
CA PHE A 34 8.27 7.82 1.23
C PHE A 34 8.12 8.64 2.52
N ALA A 35 7.66 9.87 2.44
CA ALA A 35 7.42 10.70 3.62
C ALA A 35 6.21 10.23 4.45
N PHE A 36 5.10 9.86 3.81
CA PHE A 36 3.81 9.69 4.49
C PHE A 36 3.22 8.28 4.42
N VAL A 37 3.66 7.42 3.50
CA VAL A 37 3.08 6.10 3.26
C VAL A 37 4.07 4.98 3.57
N ALA A 38 5.33 5.13 3.14
CA ALA A 38 6.34 4.08 3.32
C ALA A 38 6.66 3.83 4.80
N ARG A 39 6.79 2.55 5.15
CA ARG A 39 7.13 2.11 6.50
C ARG A 39 8.64 2.15 6.75
N GLY A 40 9.06 2.28 8.01
CA GLY A 40 10.46 2.32 8.42
C GLY A 40 10.90 3.67 9.01
N ASN A 41 12.10 3.74 9.58
CA ASN A 41 12.66 4.98 10.13
C ASN A 41 12.99 6.00 9.02
N ILE A 42 13.10 7.27 9.38
CA ILE A 42 13.28 8.38 8.42
C ILE A 42 14.52 8.21 7.54
N VAL A 43 15.61 7.66 8.10
CA VAL A 43 16.86 7.45 7.37
C VAL A 43 16.68 6.40 6.27
N LYS A 44 16.00 5.28 6.57
CA LYS A 44 15.70 4.23 5.58
C LYS A 44 14.78 4.74 4.48
N ARG A 45 13.76 5.54 4.83
CA ARG A 45 12.85 6.17 3.86
C ARG A 45 13.61 7.13 2.94
N LEU A 46 14.51 7.95 3.49
CA LEU A 46 15.33 8.87 2.73
C LEU A 46 16.27 8.13 1.76
N ILE A 47 16.94 7.09 2.23
CA ILE A 47 17.82 6.26 1.38
C ILE A 47 17.00 5.62 0.25
N ALA A 48 15.84 5.04 0.56
CA ALA A 48 14.96 4.43 -0.45
C ALA A 48 14.47 5.46 -1.48
N PHE A 49 14.07 6.66 -1.03
CA PHE A 49 13.70 7.76 -1.92
C PHE A 49 14.86 8.14 -2.85
N LEU A 50 16.05 8.37 -2.30
CA LEU A 50 17.23 8.74 -3.10
C LEU A 50 17.60 7.65 -4.11
N THR A 51 17.53 6.38 -3.70
CA THR A 51 17.79 5.25 -4.60
C THR A 51 16.80 5.23 -5.77
N VAL A 52 15.50 5.35 -5.49
CA VAL A 52 14.47 5.37 -6.55
C VAL A 52 14.59 6.62 -7.41
N ALA A 53 14.87 7.79 -6.83
CA ALA A 53 15.06 9.03 -7.58
C ALA A 53 16.26 8.93 -8.54
N ILE A 54 17.40 8.36 -8.09
CA ILE A 54 18.58 8.12 -8.92
C ILE A 54 18.26 7.14 -10.05
N LEU A 55 17.53 6.06 -9.78
CA LEU A 55 17.11 5.10 -10.80
C LEU A 55 16.20 5.74 -11.84
N VAL A 56 15.18 6.51 -11.41
CA VAL A 56 14.26 7.21 -12.32
C VAL A 56 15.00 8.23 -13.17
N PHE A 57 15.89 9.01 -12.58
CA PHE A 57 16.69 9.99 -13.31
C PHE A 57 17.68 9.31 -14.26
N GLY A 58 18.41 8.28 -13.80
CA GLY A 58 19.38 7.54 -14.60
C GLY A 58 18.74 6.82 -15.79
N THR A 59 17.56 6.21 -15.60
CA THR A 59 16.81 5.59 -16.71
C THR A 59 16.33 6.62 -17.72
N ASN A 60 15.85 7.80 -17.27
CA ASN A 60 15.45 8.88 -18.18
C ASN A 60 16.63 9.38 -19.02
N VAL A 61 17.79 9.65 -18.39
CA VAL A 61 19.01 10.07 -19.09
C VAL A 61 19.50 8.98 -20.04
N GLY A 62 19.51 7.70 -19.60
CA GLY A 62 19.94 6.57 -20.43
C GLY A 62 19.08 6.37 -21.67
N ILE A 63 17.76 6.46 -21.52
CA ILE A 63 16.82 6.35 -22.66
C ILE A 63 16.96 7.54 -23.60
N SER A 64 17.11 8.76 -23.08
CA SER A 64 17.34 9.97 -23.88
C SER A 64 18.63 9.86 -24.69
N PHE A 65 19.71 9.35 -24.08
CA PHE A 65 20.98 9.11 -24.75
C PHE A 65 20.88 8.03 -25.84
N ALA A 66 20.24 6.90 -25.54
CA ALA A 66 20.02 5.82 -26.50
C ALA A 66 19.16 6.27 -27.68
N ALA A 67 18.08 7.00 -27.42
CA ALA A 67 17.21 7.55 -28.45
C ALA A 67 17.94 8.54 -29.36
N SER A 68 18.76 9.45 -28.79
CA SER A 68 19.55 10.40 -29.57
C SER A 68 20.56 9.68 -30.47
N LYS A 69 21.26 8.66 -29.97
CA LYS A 69 22.21 7.84 -30.73
C LYS A 69 21.52 7.07 -31.86
N TYR A 70 20.33 6.49 -31.59
CA TYR A 70 19.56 5.77 -32.60
C TYR A 70 19.09 6.71 -33.74
N ILE A 71 18.57 7.89 -33.41
CA ILE A 71 18.12 8.88 -34.38
C ILE A 71 19.29 9.39 -35.22
N THR A 72 20.43 9.65 -34.61
CA THR A 72 21.64 10.07 -35.30
C THR A 72 22.14 8.97 -36.24
N SER A 73 22.15 7.71 -35.79
CA SER A 73 22.57 6.55 -36.62
C SER A 73 21.60 6.31 -37.79
N SER A 74 20.27 6.36 -37.54
CA SER A 74 19.25 6.15 -38.58
C SER A 74 19.29 7.25 -39.66
N ARG A 75 19.62 8.49 -39.29
CA ARG A 75 19.79 9.59 -40.25
C ARG A 75 21.05 9.43 -41.10
N ALA A 76 22.13 8.94 -40.53
CA ALA A 76 23.36 8.66 -41.29
C ALA A 76 23.12 7.63 -42.41
N THR A 77 22.19 6.67 -42.17
CA THR A 77 21.79 5.67 -43.19
C THR A 77 20.83 6.23 -44.24
N VAL A 78 19.95 7.14 -43.89
CA VAL A 78 18.97 7.76 -44.81
C VAL A 78 19.67 8.78 -45.75
N PHE A 79 20.65 9.54 -45.23
CA PHE A 79 21.39 10.52 -46.05
C PHE A 79 22.41 9.89 -47.01
N ASN A 80 22.78 8.62 -46.88
CA ASN A 80 23.66 7.94 -47.82
C ASN A 80 22.95 7.38 -49.06
N PHE A 81 21.63 7.52 -49.19
CA PHE A 81 20.86 6.95 -50.31
C PHE A 81 20.65 7.90 -51.49
N ASP A 82 21.05 9.18 -51.38
CA ASP A 82 20.82 10.13 -52.49
C ASP A 82 22.05 11.02 -52.81
N LYS A 83 23.07 10.39 -53.38
CA LYS A 83 24.25 11.10 -53.90
C LYS A 83 24.15 11.49 -55.39
N THR A 84 22.95 11.54 -55.98
CA THR A 84 22.79 11.82 -57.41
C THR A 84 21.88 13.01 -57.77
N THR A 85 21.44 13.82 -56.86
CA THR A 85 20.78 15.09 -57.19
C THR A 85 21.58 16.27 -56.67
N LYS A 86 22.19 17.00 -57.62
CA LYS A 86 22.81 18.31 -57.39
C LYS A 86 21.73 19.28 -56.90
N ILE A 87 21.79 19.67 -55.63
CA ILE A 87 21.06 20.83 -55.11
C ILE A 87 22.12 21.83 -54.64
N SER A 88 21.95 23.04 -55.16
CA SER A 88 22.78 24.21 -54.98
C SER A 88 23.13 24.51 -53.51
N ASP A 89 24.37 24.95 -53.36
CA ASP A 89 24.97 25.49 -52.16
C ASP A 89 24.10 26.56 -51.49
N ASN A 90 23.45 26.20 -50.38
CA ASN A 90 23.18 27.05 -49.26
C ASN A 90 23.21 26.16 -48.02
N ALA A 91 24.42 25.83 -47.61
CA ALA A 91 24.72 25.13 -46.38
C ALA A 91 24.68 26.13 -45.22
N SER A 92 23.49 26.46 -44.77
CA SER A 92 23.26 26.86 -43.38
C SER A 92 22.47 25.74 -42.73
N SER A 93 23.21 24.88 -42.12
CA SER A 93 23.06 24.53 -40.74
C SER A 93 22.45 23.20 -40.39
N SER A 94 23.35 22.28 -40.13
CA SER A 94 23.14 21.19 -39.16
C SER A 94 22.68 21.67 -37.76
N SER A 95 22.90 22.95 -37.44
CA SER A 95 22.48 23.60 -36.20
C SER A 95 20.98 24.01 -36.18
N GLU A 96 20.41 24.41 -37.33
CA GLU A 96 18.96 24.75 -37.39
C GLU A 96 18.07 23.51 -37.31
N VAL A 97 18.47 22.41 -37.91
CA VAL A 97 17.72 21.14 -37.82
C VAL A 97 17.81 20.49 -36.44
N ALA A 98 18.92 20.69 -35.71
CA ALA A 98 19.03 20.25 -34.31
C ALA A 98 18.18 21.11 -33.37
N ASN A 99 18.02 22.39 -33.68
CA ASN A 99 17.10 23.31 -32.94
C ASN A 99 15.63 23.04 -33.21
N GLU A 100 15.27 22.59 -34.43
CA GLU A 100 13.90 22.18 -34.75
C GLU A 100 13.43 20.94 -33.99
N LEU A 101 14.36 20.07 -33.55
CA LEU A 101 14.03 18.81 -32.85
C LEU A 101 13.97 18.93 -31.35
N HIS A 102 14.16 20.08 -30.72
CA HIS A 102 14.19 20.28 -29.25
C HIS A 102 15.06 19.30 -28.45
N LEU A 103 15.99 18.59 -29.12
CA LEU A 103 16.77 17.52 -28.48
C LEU A 103 18.01 18.02 -27.74
N ILE A 104 18.46 19.29 -27.99
CA ILE A 104 19.64 19.88 -27.35
C ILE A 104 19.39 21.38 -27.09
N GLU A 105 18.38 21.76 -26.38
CA GLU A 105 18.32 23.10 -25.80
C GLU A 105 18.91 23.10 -24.38
N THR A 106 20.12 23.55 -24.25
CA THR A 106 20.79 23.91 -22.98
C THR A 106 20.31 25.26 -22.44
N THR A 107 19.43 25.97 -23.15
CA THR A 107 18.81 27.22 -22.73
C THR A 107 17.53 26.96 -21.92
N PRO A 108 17.21 27.81 -20.91
CA PRO A 108 15.92 27.79 -20.26
C PRO A 108 14.83 27.86 -21.34
N SER A 109 13.96 26.86 -21.37
CA SER A 109 12.97 26.60 -22.43
C SER A 109 12.33 27.88 -22.96
N GLY A 110 12.03 27.96 -24.26
CA GLY A 110 11.32 29.09 -24.90
C GLY A 110 10.01 29.52 -24.21
N ARG A 111 9.57 28.76 -23.19
CA ARG A 111 8.43 29.06 -22.30
C ARG A 111 8.60 30.34 -21.49
N THR A 112 9.82 30.73 -21.10
CA THR A 112 10.07 31.99 -20.36
C THR A 112 9.70 33.20 -21.19
N HIS A 113 9.92 33.16 -22.51
CA HIS A 113 9.50 34.21 -23.43
C HIS A 113 7.96 34.27 -23.53
N ILE A 114 7.31 33.09 -23.67
CA ILE A 114 5.84 32.99 -23.69
C ILE A 114 5.26 33.57 -22.41
N TRP A 115 5.80 33.22 -21.23
CA TRP A 115 5.33 33.70 -19.93
C TRP A 115 5.50 35.21 -19.80
N LYS A 116 6.65 35.78 -20.22
CA LYS A 116 6.88 37.21 -20.21
C LYS A 116 5.87 37.95 -21.07
N ASN A 117 5.60 37.49 -22.27
CA ASN A 117 4.64 38.10 -23.18
C ASN A 117 3.18 37.92 -22.69
N ALA A 118 2.84 36.78 -22.13
CA ALA A 118 1.55 36.53 -21.52
C ALA A 118 1.29 37.44 -20.31
N LEU A 119 2.28 37.63 -19.43
CA LEU A 119 2.18 38.57 -18.31
C LEU A 119 2.02 40.02 -18.80
N LYS A 120 2.77 40.42 -19.84
CA LYS A 120 2.60 41.73 -20.48
C LYS A 120 1.18 41.90 -21.05
N MET A 121 0.66 40.86 -21.70
CA MET A 121 -0.73 40.83 -22.18
C MET A 121 -1.72 40.97 -21.03
N GLY A 122 -1.59 40.15 -19.94
CA GLY A 122 -2.46 40.22 -18.76
C GLY A 122 -2.44 41.58 -18.06
N SER A 123 -1.31 42.27 -18.05
CA SER A 123 -1.17 43.60 -17.40
C SER A 123 -1.97 44.72 -18.09
N VAL A 124 -2.43 44.50 -19.33
CA VAL A 124 -3.28 45.47 -20.03
C VAL A 124 -4.73 45.39 -19.55
N LYS A 125 -5.19 44.20 -19.15
CA LYS A 125 -6.53 43.98 -18.57
C LYS A 125 -6.43 43.25 -17.23
N PRO A 126 -5.86 43.88 -16.19
CA PRO A 126 -5.43 43.15 -14.99
C PRO A 126 -6.57 42.66 -14.10
N VAL A 127 -7.74 43.31 -14.10
CA VAL A 127 -8.82 43.05 -13.14
C VAL A 127 -9.62 41.81 -13.53
N PHE A 128 -10.16 41.77 -14.75
CA PHE A 128 -11.04 40.69 -15.24
C PHE A 128 -10.46 39.90 -16.41
N GLY A 129 -9.26 40.24 -16.88
CA GLY A 129 -8.64 39.56 -18.03
C GLY A 129 -9.32 39.81 -19.36
N TYR A 130 -9.05 38.91 -20.31
CA TYR A 130 -9.57 38.99 -21.67
C TYR A 130 -10.84 38.16 -21.91
N GLY A 131 -11.17 37.27 -20.94
CA GLY A 131 -12.16 36.22 -21.16
C GLY A 131 -11.56 35.03 -21.93
N VAL A 132 -11.79 33.81 -21.45
CA VAL A 132 -11.15 32.58 -21.95
C VAL A 132 -11.22 32.42 -23.47
N ARG A 133 -12.41 32.60 -24.04
CA ARG A 133 -12.63 32.45 -25.50
C ARG A 133 -12.07 33.61 -26.32
N ASN A 134 -11.80 34.75 -25.70
CA ASN A 134 -11.30 35.94 -26.41
C ASN A 134 -9.78 36.04 -26.42
N VAL A 135 -9.07 35.35 -25.53
CA VAL A 135 -7.60 35.38 -25.43
C VAL A 135 -6.92 35.16 -26.78
N PRO A 136 -7.29 34.17 -27.61
CA PRO A 136 -6.66 33.94 -28.92
C PRO A 136 -6.76 35.14 -29.90
N ASN A 137 -7.80 35.94 -29.80
CA ASN A 137 -8.03 37.09 -30.70
C ASN A 137 -6.99 38.19 -30.52
N TYR A 138 -6.26 38.19 -29.41
CA TYR A 138 -5.25 39.20 -29.10
C TYR A 138 -3.78 38.68 -29.20
N TYR A 139 -3.58 37.39 -29.59
CA TYR A 139 -2.26 36.80 -29.68
C TYR A 139 -1.30 37.54 -30.62
N SER A 140 -1.79 37.95 -31.79
CA SER A 140 -0.97 38.64 -32.81
C SER A 140 -0.36 39.97 -32.33
N GLN A 141 -0.86 40.53 -31.23
CA GLN A 141 -0.31 41.78 -30.64
C GLN A 141 0.89 41.53 -29.73
N TYR A 142 1.09 40.27 -29.25
CA TYR A 142 2.07 39.93 -28.22
C TYR A 142 3.01 38.79 -28.64
N PHE A 143 2.59 37.97 -29.61
CA PHE A 143 3.32 36.76 -30.01
C PHE A 143 3.55 36.73 -31.52
N SER A 144 4.66 36.11 -31.92
CA SER A 144 4.96 35.88 -33.32
C SER A 144 3.99 34.85 -33.95
N LYS A 145 3.86 34.89 -35.28
CA LYS A 145 3.07 33.91 -36.03
C LYS A 145 3.49 32.47 -35.74
N TYR A 146 4.79 32.23 -35.59
CA TYR A 146 5.37 30.94 -35.26
C TYR A 146 4.94 30.44 -33.86
N GLU A 147 5.02 31.30 -32.83
CA GLU A 147 4.59 30.95 -31.46
C GLU A 147 3.09 30.67 -31.39
N ILE A 148 2.26 31.42 -32.11
CA ILE A 148 0.82 31.20 -32.17
C ILE A 148 0.51 29.84 -32.77
N GLN A 149 1.19 29.45 -33.86
CA GLN A 149 0.93 28.18 -34.55
C GLN A 149 1.48 26.97 -33.83
N ASN A 150 2.62 27.07 -33.13
CA ASN A 150 3.33 25.94 -32.57
C ASN A 150 3.26 25.82 -31.05
N SER A 151 3.07 26.92 -30.33
CA SER A 151 3.19 26.93 -28.87
C SER A 151 1.92 27.35 -28.13
N LEU A 152 1.01 28.11 -28.76
CA LEU A 152 -0.17 28.66 -28.09
C LEU A 152 -1.49 27.99 -28.49
N ILE A 153 -1.44 26.73 -28.91
CA ILE A 153 -2.61 25.99 -29.33
C ILE A 153 -3.63 25.90 -28.19
N GLY A 154 -4.85 26.34 -28.43
CA GLY A 154 -5.96 26.25 -27.47
C GLY A 154 -5.94 27.24 -26.32
N GLY A 155 -5.16 28.31 -26.38
CA GLY A 155 -5.13 29.34 -25.33
C GLY A 155 -4.23 29.00 -24.14
N ASN A 156 -3.31 28.08 -24.32
CA ASN A 156 -2.44 27.55 -23.29
C ASN A 156 -1.09 28.30 -23.24
N PHE A 157 -0.77 28.92 -22.11
CA PHE A 157 0.54 29.53 -21.87
C PHE A 157 1.54 28.60 -21.16
N HIS A 158 1.27 27.31 -21.11
CA HIS A 158 2.10 26.30 -20.41
C HIS A 158 2.38 26.62 -18.93
N ASN A 159 1.46 27.33 -18.29
CA ASN A 159 1.44 27.58 -16.86
C ASN A 159 0.02 27.98 -16.45
N ILE A 160 -0.58 27.23 -15.53
CA ILE A 160 -1.99 27.42 -15.15
C ILE A 160 -2.26 28.79 -14.55
N PHE A 161 -1.35 29.31 -13.71
CA PHE A 161 -1.55 30.58 -13.02
C PHE A 161 -1.51 31.75 -13.99
N ILE A 162 -0.58 31.72 -14.95
CA ILE A 162 -0.48 32.73 -16.01
C ILE A 162 -1.72 32.64 -16.91
N THR A 163 -2.16 31.43 -17.27
CA THR A 163 -3.36 31.23 -18.10
C THR A 163 -4.61 31.79 -17.41
N VAL A 164 -4.79 31.51 -16.11
CA VAL A 164 -5.92 32.07 -15.34
C VAL A 164 -5.83 33.58 -15.23
N PHE A 165 -4.64 34.12 -14.97
CA PHE A 165 -4.44 35.57 -14.89
C PHE A 165 -4.79 36.28 -16.18
N VAL A 166 -4.28 35.83 -17.32
CA VAL A 166 -4.59 36.45 -18.63
C VAL A 166 -6.07 36.32 -18.97
N SER A 167 -6.67 35.18 -18.67
CA SER A 167 -8.05 34.89 -19.03
C SER A 167 -9.08 35.58 -18.13
N SER A 168 -8.84 35.63 -16.81
CA SER A 168 -9.83 36.04 -15.80
C SER A 168 -9.32 37.14 -14.87
N GLY A 169 -8.13 37.69 -15.13
CA GLY A 169 -7.52 38.76 -14.34
C GLY A 169 -7.14 38.34 -12.92
N ILE A 170 -6.86 39.35 -12.09
CA ILE A 170 -6.50 39.12 -10.68
C ILE A 170 -7.68 38.54 -9.88
N VAL A 171 -8.92 38.91 -10.24
CA VAL A 171 -10.12 38.40 -9.56
C VAL A 171 -10.23 36.88 -9.75
N GLY A 172 -10.09 36.41 -10.98
CA GLY A 172 -10.11 34.97 -11.25
C GLY A 172 -8.92 34.23 -10.67
N LEU A 173 -7.72 34.83 -10.70
CA LEU A 173 -6.52 34.25 -10.09
C LEU A 173 -6.66 34.11 -8.59
N VAL A 174 -7.15 35.13 -7.88
CA VAL A 174 -7.36 35.07 -6.42
C VAL A 174 -8.41 34.02 -6.07
N ALA A 175 -9.52 33.95 -6.77
CA ALA A 175 -10.55 32.94 -6.54
C ALA A 175 -9.98 31.51 -6.75
N PHE A 176 -9.18 31.33 -7.81
CA PHE A 176 -8.51 30.05 -8.08
C PHE A 176 -7.49 29.67 -7.01
N MET A 177 -6.67 30.63 -6.56
CA MET A 177 -5.70 30.43 -5.47
C MET A 177 -6.39 30.11 -4.15
N MET A 178 -7.52 30.76 -3.82
CA MET A 178 -8.31 30.43 -2.62
C MET A 178 -8.85 29.00 -2.68
N LEU A 179 -9.39 28.58 -3.81
CA LEU A 179 -9.88 27.22 -4.00
C LEU A 179 -8.76 26.18 -3.86
N LEU A 180 -7.63 26.40 -4.54
CA LEU A 180 -6.47 25.52 -4.39
C LEU A 180 -5.91 25.53 -2.97
N GLY A 181 -5.81 26.69 -2.34
CA GLY A 181 -5.34 26.83 -0.96
C GLY A 181 -6.19 26.05 0.02
N TYR A 182 -7.52 26.10 -0.13
CA TYR A 182 -8.45 25.30 0.66
C TYR A 182 -8.19 23.79 0.48
N ILE A 183 -8.11 23.31 -0.78
CA ILE A 183 -7.85 21.88 -1.06
C ILE A 183 -6.49 21.46 -0.50
N ILE A 184 -5.44 22.24 -0.74
CA ILE A 184 -4.08 21.99 -0.27
C ILE A 184 -4.04 21.89 1.25
N GLN A 185 -4.66 22.84 1.97
CA GLN A 185 -4.71 22.83 3.43
C GLN A 185 -5.35 21.55 3.96
N ARG A 186 -6.49 21.14 3.39
CA ARG A 186 -7.22 19.92 3.77
C ARG A 186 -6.35 18.68 3.54
N PHE A 187 -5.73 18.58 2.37
CA PHE A 187 -4.91 17.41 1.98
C PHE A 187 -3.61 17.32 2.79
N VAL A 188 -2.93 18.44 3.02
CA VAL A 188 -1.74 18.45 3.87
C VAL A 188 -2.08 18.00 5.29
N ARG A 189 -3.14 18.56 5.89
CA ARG A 189 -3.60 18.14 7.21
C ARG A 189 -3.90 16.65 7.25
N TYR A 190 -4.58 16.12 6.24
CA TYR A 190 -4.94 14.71 6.12
C TYR A 190 -3.71 13.80 6.04
N LEU A 191 -2.67 14.16 5.28
CA LEU A 191 -1.42 13.40 5.20
C LEU A 191 -0.74 13.17 6.55
N PHE A 192 -0.85 14.14 7.48
CA PHE A 192 -0.27 14.02 8.81
C PHE A 192 -1.17 13.25 9.80
N ILE A 193 -2.49 13.36 9.67
CA ILE A 193 -3.44 12.82 10.66
C ILE A 193 -3.89 11.41 10.30
N SER A 194 -4.16 11.12 9.04
CA SER A 194 -4.73 9.85 8.60
C SER A 194 -3.77 8.68 8.79
N LYS A 195 -4.31 7.52 9.16
CA LYS A 195 -3.59 6.25 9.24
C LYS A 195 -3.75 5.41 7.96
N LYS A 196 -4.76 5.69 7.14
CA LYS A 196 -5.08 4.93 5.93
C LYS A 196 -4.16 5.30 4.77
N ASN A 197 -3.27 4.38 4.41
CA ASN A 197 -2.30 4.58 3.33
C ASN A 197 -2.95 4.69 1.95
N SER A 198 -4.05 3.96 1.68
CA SER A 198 -4.81 4.07 0.44
C SER A 198 -5.30 5.49 0.17
N ASP A 199 -5.82 6.13 1.21
CA ASP A 199 -6.40 7.46 1.11
C ASP A 199 -5.31 8.54 0.93
N LYS A 200 -4.15 8.36 1.58
CA LYS A 200 -2.98 9.23 1.38
C LYS A 200 -2.48 9.24 -0.07
N LEU A 201 -2.58 8.10 -0.78
CA LEU A 201 -2.18 8.01 -2.19
C LEU A 201 -3.00 8.94 -3.08
N VAL A 202 -4.29 9.16 -2.77
CA VAL A 202 -5.15 10.12 -3.49
C VAL A 202 -4.62 11.55 -3.35
N MET A 203 -4.20 11.94 -2.12
CA MET A 203 -3.62 13.26 -1.86
C MET A 203 -2.28 13.44 -2.57
N ILE A 204 -1.44 12.41 -2.57
CA ILE A 204 -0.14 12.41 -3.25
C ILE A 204 -0.32 12.55 -4.76
N LEU A 205 -1.30 11.85 -5.35
CA LEU A 205 -1.64 11.97 -6.77
C LEU A 205 -2.07 13.41 -7.12
N PHE A 206 -2.92 14.03 -6.28
CA PHE A 206 -3.32 15.42 -6.47
C PHE A 206 -2.11 16.38 -6.50
N PHE A 207 -1.18 16.26 -5.56
CA PHE A 207 0.02 17.11 -5.51
C PHE A 207 0.92 16.90 -6.72
N GLY A 208 1.08 15.67 -7.19
CA GLY A 208 1.81 15.38 -8.43
C GLY A 208 1.16 16.01 -9.66
N MET A 209 -0.16 15.89 -9.80
CA MET A 209 -0.90 16.52 -10.91
C MET A 209 -0.84 18.05 -10.83
N LEU A 210 -0.94 18.62 -9.63
CA LEU A 210 -0.85 20.09 -9.42
C LEU A 210 0.53 20.63 -9.78
N LEU A 211 1.62 19.95 -9.39
CA LEU A 211 2.98 20.37 -9.77
C LEU A 211 3.16 20.40 -11.29
N GLY A 212 2.59 19.44 -12.00
CA GLY A 212 2.61 19.41 -13.46
C GLY A 212 2.00 20.66 -14.10
N GLN A 213 1.05 21.32 -13.44
CA GLN A 213 0.41 22.54 -13.95
C GLN A 213 1.27 23.81 -13.91
N LEU A 214 2.42 23.75 -13.24
CA LEU A 214 3.44 24.81 -13.34
C LEU A 214 4.10 24.84 -14.72
N PHE A 215 4.06 23.72 -15.44
CA PHE A 215 4.69 23.54 -16.74
C PHE A 215 3.67 23.28 -17.86
N GLU A 216 2.40 23.12 -17.50
CA GLU A 216 1.27 22.95 -18.42
C GLU A 216 0.01 23.60 -17.83
N SER A 217 -0.99 23.94 -18.65
CA SER A 217 -2.26 24.47 -18.17
C SER A 217 -3.43 23.64 -18.68
N GLN A 218 -3.58 22.44 -18.10
CA GLN A 218 -4.55 21.45 -18.58
C GLN A 218 -5.78 21.29 -17.68
N ILE A 219 -5.76 21.85 -16.45
CA ILE A 219 -6.85 21.65 -15.48
C ILE A 219 -7.93 22.76 -15.51
N MET A 220 -7.72 23.81 -16.30
CA MET A 220 -8.69 24.89 -16.50
C MET A 220 -8.88 25.14 -17.99
N TYR A 221 -10.07 25.53 -18.36
CA TYR A 221 -10.43 25.94 -19.73
C TYR A 221 -10.22 24.87 -20.81
N SER A 222 -10.08 23.63 -20.43
CA SER A 222 -9.86 22.47 -21.30
C SER A 222 -10.84 21.35 -20.92
N THR A 223 -11.33 20.62 -21.89
CA THR A 223 -12.22 19.44 -21.70
C THR A 223 -11.47 18.13 -21.86
N ASN A 224 -10.13 18.15 -21.71
CA ASN A 224 -9.32 16.95 -21.83
C ASN A 224 -9.46 16.03 -20.60
N PHE A 225 -9.05 14.77 -20.76
CA PHE A 225 -9.11 13.76 -19.72
C PHE A 225 -8.38 14.17 -18.44
N ILE A 226 -7.25 14.89 -18.54
CA ILE A 226 -6.44 15.32 -17.39
C ILE A 226 -7.20 16.31 -16.53
N ASN A 227 -7.97 17.24 -17.13
CA ASN A 227 -8.82 18.16 -16.42
C ASN A 227 -9.89 17.43 -15.60
N ILE A 228 -10.60 16.49 -16.24
CA ILE A 228 -11.64 15.69 -15.58
C ILE A 228 -11.03 14.90 -14.41
N MET A 229 -9.89 14.23 -14.63
CA MET A 229 -9.21 13.44 -13.60
C MET A 229 -8.71 14.31 -12.44
N PHE A 230 -8.16 15.50 -12.70
CA PHE A 230 -7.68 16.39 -11.65
C PHE A 230 -8.82 16.79 -10.70
N TRP A 231 -9.95 17.25 -11.24
CA TRP A 231 -11.09 17.66 -10.42
C TRP A 231 -11.81 16.49 -9.77
N PHE A 232 -11.81 15.32 -10.40
CA PHE A 232 -12.30 14.08 -9.79
C PHE A 232 -11.44 13.70 -8.56
N VAL A 233 -10.10 13.69 -8.70
CA VAL A 233 -9.18 13.42 -7.61
C VAL A 233 -9.31 14.45 -6.48
N ALA A 234 -9.45 15.74 -6.82
CA ALA A 234 -9.68 16.79 -5.85
C ALA A 234 -10.99 16.60 -5.06
N GLY A 235 -12.10 16.36 -5.78
CA GLY A 235 -13.41 16.14 -5.17
C GLY A 235 -13.48 14.88 -4.32
N TYR A 236 -12.95 13.77 -4.82
CA TYR A 236 -12.87 12.51 -4.09
C TYR A 236 -11.98 12.63 -2.84
N GLY A 237 -10.85 13.32 -2.96
CA GLY A 237 -9.98 13.59 -1.81
C GLY A 237 -10.65 14.46 -0.75
N LEU A 238 -11.41 15.50 -1.13
CA LEU A 238 -12.21 16.28 -0.17
C LEU A 238 -13.29 15.45 0.51
N MET A 239 -13.94 14.55 -0.23
CA MET A 239 -14.92 13.63 0.35
C MET A 239 -14.27 12.73 1.42
N ILE A 240 -13.08 12.19 1.14
CA ILE A 240 -12.29 11.41 2.12
C ILE A 240 -11.98 12.25 3.35
N CYS A 241 -11.46 13.48 3.17
CA CYS A 241 -11.16 14.38 4.29
C CYS A 241 -12.38 14.67 5.17
N ASN A 242 -13.54 14.90 4.55
CA ASN A 242 -14.77 15.20 5.28
C ASN A 242 -15.34 13.98 6.02
N ARG A 243 -15.20 12.78 5.43
CA ARG A 243 -15.58 11.52 6.08
C ARG A 243 -14.77 11.30 7.35
N ASP A 244 -13.45 11.42 7.24
CA ASP A 244 -12.52 11.08 8.32
C ASP A 244 -12.41 12.19 9.38
N GLU A 245 -12.91 13.41 9.15
CA GLU A 245 -13.01 14.44 10.19
C GLU A 245 -14.00 14.07 11.30
N LYS A 246 -14.98 13.23 10.98
CA LYS A 246 -15.95 12.72 11.97
C LYS A 246 -15.39 11.53 12.76
N ILE A 247 -14.27 10.95 12.34
CA ILE A 247 -13.66 9.77 12.96
C ILE A 247 -12.37 10.22 13.65
N ARG A 248 -12.37 10.21 14.98
CA ARG A 248 -11.15 10.38 15.78
C ARG A 248 -10.58 9.01 16.15
N TYR A 249 -9.28 8.89 16.01
CA TYR A 249 -8.53 7.73 16.44
C TYR A 249 -7.79 8.04 17.74
N GLN A 250 -8.03 7.25 18.77
CA GLN A 250 -7.27 7.27 20.02
C GLN A 250 -6.35 6.06 20.04
N GLU A 251 -5.05 6.27 20.28
CA GLU A 251 -4.09 5.17 20.42
C GLU A 251 -4.37 4.41 21.72
N VAL A 252 -4.37 3.08 21.64
CA VAL A 252 -4.56 2.17 22.77
C VAL A 252 -3.21 1.55 23.08
N THR A 253 -2.71 1.77 24.28
CA THR A 253 -1.42 1.24 24.78
C THR A 253 -1.58 0.45 26.07
N ASP A 254 -2.77 0.48 26.68
CA ASP A 254 -3.09 -0.27 27.88
C ASP A 254 -3.44 -1.72 27.54
N VAL A 255 -2.67 -2.65 28.05
CA VAL A 255 -2.87 -4.10 27.83
C VAL A 255 -4.26 -4.54 28.34
N GLN A 256 -4.73 -4.01 29.46
CA GLN A 256 -6.06 -4.36 29.98
C GLN A 256 -7.19 -3.91 29.03
N GLU A 257 -7.03 -2.73 28.40
CA GLU A 257 -8.00 -2.27 27.41
C GLU A 257 -8.00 -3.15 26.16
N ILE A 258 -6.81 -3.61 25.69
CA ILE A 258 -6.66 -4.57 24.58
C ILE A 258 -7.37 -5.87 24.93
N GLN A 259 -7.08 -6.46 26.09
CA GLN A 259 -7.69 -7.70 26.59
C GLN A 259 -9.22 -7.62 26.64
N GLN A 260 -9.79 -6.48 27.07
CA GLN A 260 -11.25 -6.30 27.08
C GLN A 260 -11.86 -6.24 25.67
N MET A 261 -11.15 -5.67 24.69
CA MET A 261 -11.60 -5.68 23.30
C MET A 261 -11.60 -7.09 22.73
N GLU A 262 -10.56 -7.87 22.97
CA GLU A 262 -10.42 -9.26 22.51
C GLU A 262 -11.46 -10.17 23.16
N LEU A 263 -11.73 -9.95 24.46
CA LEU A 263 -12.78 -10.67 25.18
C LEU A 263 -14.16 -10.47 24.53
N GLY A 264 -14.47 -9.24 24.09
CA GLY A 264 -15.70 -8.95 23.35
C GLY A 264 -15.78 -9.65 21.99
N ILE A 265 -14.64 -9.78 21.29
CA ILE A 265 -14.56 -10.56 20.04
C ILE A 265 -14.77 -12.05 20.33
N MET A 266 -14.15 -12.56 21.39
CA MET A 266 -14.26 -13.97 21.77
C MET A 266 -15.70 -14.35 22.20
N GLU A 267 -16.41 -13.47 22.92
CA GLU A 267 -17.83 -13.64 23.22
C GLU A 267 -18.66 -13.80 21.94
N TYR A 268 -18.46 -12.91 20.97
CA TYR A 268 -19.13 -13.00 19.67
C TYR A 268 -18.83 -14.32 18.96
N ILE A 269 -17.57 -14.77 18.92
CA ILE A 269 -17.19 -16.05 18.31
C ILE A 269 -17.90 -17.20 19.02
N HIS A 270 -17.92 -17.20 20.37
CA HIS A 270 -18.60 -18.22 21.19
C HIS A 270 -20.08 -18.30 20.87
N GLU A 271 -20.79 -17.16 20.82
CA GLU A 271 -22.20 -17.08 20.47
C GLU A 271 -22.48 -17.66 19.07
N VAL A 272 -21.64 -17.28 18.07
CA VAL A 272 -21.78 -17.80 16.71
C VAL A 272 -21.53 -19.30 16.65
N CYS A 273 -20.48 -19.81 17.30
CA CYS A 273 -20.17 -21.25 17.34
C CYS A 273 -21.34 -22.05 17.97
N ASN A 274 -21.90 -21.57 19.05
CA ASN A 274 -23.08 -22.19 19.69
C ASN A 274 -24.30 -22.18 18.75
N LYS A 275 -24.52 -21.07 18.04
CA LYS A 275 -25.65 -20.93 17.10
C LYS A 275 -25.59 -21.92 15.95
N ILE A 276 -24.40 -22.17 15.39
CA ILE A 276 -24.22 -23.03 14.23
C ILE A 276 -23.79 -24.47 14.59
N GLY A 277 -23.61 -24.76 15.88
CA GLY A 277 -23.31 -26.10 16.41
C GLY A 277 -21.89 -26.59 16.07
N VAL A 278 -20.88 -25.68 16.06
CA VAL A 278 -19.46 -26.01 15.84
C VAL A 278 -18.67 -25.88 17.15
N LYS A 279 -17.62 -26.69 17.29
CA LYS A 279 -16.76 -26.72 18.46
C LYS A 279 -15.44 -25.98 18.18
N TYR A 280 -15.01 -25.18 19.14
CA TYR A 280 -13.68 -24.64 19.25
C TYR A 280 -13.10 -24.98 20.61
N PHE A 281 -11.83 -24.64 20.85
CA PHE A 281 -11.24 -24.64 22.18
C PHE A 281 -10.20 -23.55 22.30
N LEU A 282 -10.08 -22.95 23.50
CA LEU A 282 -8.99 -22.03 23.81
C LEU A 282 -7.66 -22.77 23.64
N ALA A 283 -6.67 -22.07 23.08
CA ALA A 283 -5.38 -22.65 22.76
C ALA A 283 -4.24 -21.80 23.35
N TYR A 284 -3.04 -22.34 23.42
CA TYR A 284 -1.78 -21.67 23.79
C TYR A 284 -1.89 -20.80 25.06
N GLY A 285 -1.53 -19.50 24.97
CA GLY A 285 -1.61 -18.53 26.06
C GLY A 285 -3.01 -18.42 26.64
N SER A 286 -4.03 -18.41 25.79
CA SER A 286 -5.44 -18.34 26.23
C SER A 286 -5.87 -19.59 27.03
N LEU A 287 -5.41 -20.79 26.67
CA LEU A 287 -5.69 -22.01 27.43
C LEU A 287 -4.95 -22.02 28.78
N ILE A 288 -3.67 -21.60 28.81
CA ILE A 288 -2.94 -21.42 30.07
C ILE A 288 -3.64 -20.39 30.95
N GLY A 289 -4.14 -19.31 30.36
CA GLY A 289 -4.91 -18.27 31.03
C GLY A 289 -6.15 -18.83 31.72
N ALA A 290 -6.99 -19.58 30.98
CA ALA A 290 -8.17 -20.23 31.52
C ALA A 290 -7.87 -21.16 32.70
N VAL A 291 -6.84 -21.99 32.59
CA VAL A 291 -6.50 -23.04 33.57
C VAL A 291 -5.77 -22.47 34.79
N ARG A 292 -4.81 -21.55 34.57
CA ARG A 292 -3.90 -21.07 35.63
C ARG A 292 -4.35 -19.75 36.28
N HIS A 293 -4.90 -18.83 35.46
CA HIS A 293 -5.28 -17.48 35.91
C HIS A 293 -6.78 -17.25 36.02
N GLN A 294 -7.59 -18.12 35.43
CA GLN A 294 -9.04 -17.93 35.23
C GLN A 294 -9.37 -16.66 34.44
N GLY A 295 -8.44 -16.26 33.52
CA GLY A 295 -8.48 -15.06 32.72
C GLY A 295 -7.20 -14.90 31.92
N PHE A 296 -6.92 -13.70 31.47
CA PHE A 296 -5.67 -13.41 30.75
C PHE A 296 -4.43 -13.65 31.61
N ILE A 297 -3.37 -14.09 31.00
CA ILE A 297 -2.03 -13.95 31.55
C ILE A 297 -1.75 -12.43 31.63
N PRO A 298 -1.30 -11.85 32.77
CA PRO A 298 -1.29 -10.40 32.97
C PRO A 298 -0.49 -9.57 31.97
N TRP A 299 0.51 -10.18 31.28
CA TRP A 299 1.35 -9.53 30.29
C TRP A 299 1.05 -9.97 28.86
N ASP A 300 0.03 -10.82 28.65
CA ASP A 300 -0.37 -11.32 27.35
C ASP A 300 -1.39 -10.39 26.70
N ASP A 301 -1.29 -10.18 25.40
CA ASP A 301 -2.09 -9.23 24.62
C ASP A 301 -2.73 -9.86 23.39
N ASP A 302 -3.01 -11.18 23.47
CA ASP A 302 -3.71 -11.92 22.43
C ASP A 302 -4.64 -13.03 22.97
N MET A 303 -5.64 -13.36 22.16
CA MET A 303 -6.49 -14.53 22.36
C MET A 303 -6.41 -15.45 21.14
N ASP A 304 -6.21 -16.74 21.44
CA ASP A 304 -6.06 -17.80 20.46
C ASP A 304 -7.08 -18.91 20.68
N ILE A 305 -7.71 -19.35 19.59
CA ILE A 305 -8.52 -20.57 19.60
C ILE A 305 -8.11 -21.51 18.45
N CYS A 306 -8.33 -22.80 18.70
CA CYS A 306 -8.19 -23.84 17.69
C CYS A 306 -9.52 -24.52 17.39
N MET A 307 -9.67 -24.98 16.17
CA MET A 307 -10.83 -25.75 15.71
C MET A 307 -10.38 -26.91 14.83
N LEU A 308 -11.04 -28.08 14.92
CA LEU A 308 -10.87 -29.11 13.92
C LEU A 308 -11.32 -28.58 12.55
N ARG A 309 -10.65 -29.01 11.49
CA ARG A 309 -10.78 -28.45 10.14
C ARG A 309 -12.23 -28.26 9.68
N ASP A 310 -13.07 -29.25 9.86
CA ASP A 310 -14.46 -29.18 9.40
C ASP A 310 -15.29 -28.09 10.12
N ASP A 311 -15.09 -27.93 11.41
CA ASP A 311 -15.76 -26.90 12.20
C ASP A 311 -15.19 -25.51 11.87
N TYR A 312 -13.88 -25.42 11.64
CA TYR A 312 -13.20 -24.22 11.16
C TYR A 312 -13.79 -23.71 9.82
N GLU A 313 -13.92 -24.59 8.83
CA GLU A 313 -14.48 -24.24 7.51
C GLU A 313 -15.94 -23.79 7.64
N LYS A 314 -16.76 -24.49 8.43
CA LYS A 314 -18.16 -24.11 8.67
C LYS A 314 -18.28 -22.72 9.32
N LEU A 315 -17.43 -22.44 10.32
CA LEU A 315 -17.41 -21.13 10.97
C LEU A 315 -16.97 -20.04 9.99
N GLN A 316 -15.89 -20.27 9.21
CA GLN A 316 -15.39 -19.31 8.23
C GLN A 316 -16.44 -18.98 7.17
N ASP A 317 -17.07 -19.99 6.58
CA ASP A 317 -18.08 -19.81 5.54
C ASP A 317 -19.33 -19.10 6.10
N TYR A 318 -19.74 -19.44 7.34
CA TYR A 318 -20.84 -18.74 8.00
C TYR A 318 -20.56 -17.27 8.24
N LEU A 319 -19.37 -16.92 8.77
CA LEU A 319 -18.99 -15.54 9.07
C LEU A 319 -18.83 -14.69 7.79
N ILE A 320 -18.33 -15.28 6.70
CA ILE A 320 -18.24 -14.60 5.40
C ILE A 320 -19.65 -14.32 4.84
N ALA A 321 -20.58 -15.27 4.97
CA ALA A 321 -21.93 -15.13 4.46
C ALA A 321 -22.83 -14.22 5.32
N ASN A 322 -22.51 -14.05 6.61
CA ASN A 322 -23.27 -13.29 7.58
C ASN A 322 -22.41 -12.24 8.28
N PRO A 323 -21.98 -11.18 7.58
CA PRO A 323 -21.11 -10.15 8.15
C PRO A 323 -21.83 -9.40 9.29
N SER A 324 -21.13 -9.20 10.41
CA SER A 324 -21.56 -8.34 11.51
C SER A 324 -21.13 -6.89 11.24
N GLU A 325 -21.87 -5.93 11.81
CA GLU A 325 -21.49 -4.51 11.73
C GLU A 325 -20.20 -4.21 12.50
N ARG A 326 -19.94 -4.89 13.59
CA ARG A 326 -18.79 -4.64 14.48
C ARG A 326 -17.68 -5.68 14.29
N TYR A 327 -18.01 -6.96 14.34
CA TYR A 327 -17.01 -8.03 14.31
C TYR A 327 -16.96 -8.69 12.93
N GLN A 328 -15.80 -8.63 12.29
CA GLN A 328 -15.63 -9.10 10.91
C GLN A 328 -14.57 -10.19 10.82
N VAL A 329 -14.86 -11.23 10.04
CA VAL A 329 -13.86 -12.25 9.73
C VAL A 329 -12.88 -11.73 8.67
N MET A 330 -11.60 -11.94 8.94
CA MET A 330 -10.49 -11.66 8.03
C MET A 330 -9.86 -12.98 7.58
N SER A 331 -9.86 -13.21 6.28
CA SER A 331 -9.36 -14.43 5.68
C SER A 331 -8.91 -14.14 4.24
N TYR A 332 -8.04 -14.96 3.69
CA TYR A 332 -7.63 -14.86 2.30
C TYR A 332 -8.80 -15.11 1.30
N LYS A 333 -9.91 -15.74 1.76
CA LYS A 333 -11.11 -15.98 0.94
C LYS A 333 -11.89 -14.67 0.68
N ASN A 334 -11.91 -13.74 1.63
CA ASN A 334 -12.67 -12.48 1.53
C ASN A 334 -11.81 -11.21 1.45
N ASN A 335 -10.51 -11.29 1.74
CA ASN A 335 -9.59 -10.16 1.63
C ASN A 335 -8.30 -10.55 0.90
N ARG A 336 -8.11 -10.02 -0.31
CA ARG A 336 -6.93 -10.32 -1.13
C ARG A 336 -5.60 -9.85 -0.52
N ASN A 337 -5.64 -8.83 0.33
CA ASN A 337 -4.46 -8.32 1.03
C ASN A 337 -4.17 -9.06 2.33
N TYR A 338 -5.01 -10.02 2.71
CA TYR A 338 -4.79 -10.81 3.91
C TYR A 338 -3.66 -11.81 3.69
N VAL A 339 -2.72 -11.85 4.64
CA VAL A 339 -1.44 -12.56 4.44
C VAL A 339 -1.29 -13.83 5.26
N TYR A 340 -2.26 -14.16 6.10
CA TYR A 340 -2.22 -15.33 6.98
C TYR A 340 -3.03 -16.50 6.39
N PRO A 341 -2.55 -17.75 6.56
CA PRO A 341 -3.26 -18.94 6.07
C PRO A 341 -4.34 -19.45 7.05
N PHE A 342 -4.74 -18.63 8.01
CA PHE A 342 -5.81 -18.89 8.97
C PHE A 342 -6.69 -17.65 9.11
N MET A 343 -7.88 -17.79 9.66
CA MET A 343 -8.77 -16.64 9.83
C MET A 343 -8.52 -15.92 11.15
N LYS A 344 -8.82 -14.64 11.16
CA LYS A 344 -8.95 -13.81 12.36
C LYS A 344 -10.35 -13.22 12.40
N VAL A 345 -10.92 -13.03 13.57
CA VAL A 345 -12.11 -12.20 13.75
C VAL A 345 -11.66 -10.91 14.40
N MET A 346 -11.98 -9.78 13.81
CA MET A 346 -11.52 -8.47 14.26
C MET A 346 -12.68 -7.55 14.67
N ASP A 347 -12.39 -6.56 15.53
CA ASP A 347 -13.27 -5.44 15.82
C ASP A 347 -13.01 -4.30 14.80
N ASN A 348 -13.98 -3.99 13.93
CA ASN A 348 -13.86 -2.94 12.91
C ASN A 348 -13.95 -1.52 13.46
N GLN A 349 -14.26 -1.35 14.75
CA GLN A 349 -14.15 -0.07 15.47
C GLN A 349 -12.72 0.25 15.91
N THR A 350 -11.76 -0.58 15.53
CA THR A 350 -10.34 -0.41 15.81
C THR A 350 -9.53 -0.42 14.51
N TYR A 351 -8.29 0.04 14.60
CA TYR A 351 -7.31 -0.02 13.51
C TYR A 351 -5.95 -0.43 14.04
N LEU A 352 -5.37 -1.46 13.46
CA LEU A 352 -4.13 -2.09 13.91
C LEU A 352 -3.08 -2.07 12.80
N ILE A 353 -1.83 -1.76 13.14
CA ILE A 353 -0.67 -1.85 12.24
C ILE A 353 0.33 -2.83 12.85
N GLU A 354 0.56 -3.93 12.15
CA GLU A 354 1.65 -4.87 12.44
C GLU A 354 2.95 -4.33 11.82
N GLU A 355 4.00 -4.08 12.62
CA GLU A 355 5.23 -3.46 12.12
C GLU A 355 6.04 -4.40 11.22
N ASP A 356 5.93 -5.69 11.41
CA ASP A 356 6.67 -6.71 10.65
C ASP A 356 6.01 -7.06 9.31
N VAL A 357 4.75 -6.68 9.09
CA VAL A 357 4.01 -6.96 7.86
C VAL A 357 4.00 -5.73 6.94
N ARG A 358 4.35 -5.93 5.67
CA ARG A 358 4.41 -4.87 4.65
C ARG A 358 3.04 -4.56 4.05
N ILE A 359 2.22 -5.58 3.90
CA ILE A 359 0.92 -5.49 3.25
C ILE A 359 -0.10 -5.03 4.29
N ASP A 360 -0.77 -3.92 4.02
CA ASP A 360 -1.84 -3.43 4.86
C ASP A 360 -3.13 -4.20 4.53
N SER A 361 -3.56 -5.02 5.47
CA SER A 361 -4.81 -5.80 5.39
C SER A 361 -6.02 -5.02 5.90
N ASN A 362 -5.82 -3.79 6.41
CA ASN A 362 -6.84 -2.96 7.05
C ASN A 362 -7.49 -3.69 8.25
N MET A 363 -6.65 -4.17 9.18
CA MET A 363 -7.10 -4.93 10.35
C MET A 363 -7.40 -4.04 11.55
N GLY A 364 -8.32 -4.48 12.39
CA GLY A 364 -8.48 -4.05 13.78
C GLY A 364 -7.84 -5.03 14.74
N ILE A 365 -8.08 -4.86 16.07
CA ILE A 365 -7.74 -5.86 17.09
C ILE A 365 -8.50 -7.16 16.80
N TYR A 366 -7.94 -8.31 17.10
CA TYR A 366 -8.43 -9.59 16.62
C TYR A 366 -8.25 -10.73 17.62
N VAL A 367 -9.00 -11.80 17.40
CA VAL A 367 -8.78 -13.15 17.95
C VAL A 367 -8.33 -14.06 16.82
N ASP A 368 -7.27 -14.83 17.04
CA ASP A 368 -6.73 -15.79 16.09
C ASP A 368 -7.47 -17.13 16.15
N ILE A 369 -7.84 -17.67 14.99
CA ILE A 369 -8.54 -18.94 14.87
C ILE A 369 -7.75 -19.87 13.97
N PHE A 370 -7.14 -20.91 14.57
CA PHE A 370 -6.27 -21.85 13.88
C PHE A 370 -7.00 -23.13 13.51
N PRO A 371 -6.91 -23.58 12.23
CA PRO A 371 -7.39 -24.90 11.86
C PRO A 371 -6.44 -25.99 12.31
N VAL A 372 -6.96 -27.09 12.83
CA VAL A 372 -6.21 -28.30 13.18
C VAL A 372 -6.46 -29.35 12.12
N ASP A 373 -5.36 -29.89 11.57
CA ASP A 373 -5.33 -30.88 10.51
C ASP A 373 -4.63 -32.17 10.96
N GLY A 374 -4.78 -33.25 10.20
CA GLY A 374 -4.08 -34.52 10.45
C GLY A 374 -2.57 -34.37 10.30
N TYR A 375 -1.80 -35.02 11.18
CA TYR A 375 -0.36 -34.97 11.16
C TYR A 375 0.28 -36.36 11.05
N GLU A 376 1.30 -36.45 10.23
CA GLU A 376 2.20 -37.59 10.11
C GLU A 376 3.63 -37.07 9.96
N ASP A 377 4.61 -37.83 10.50
CA ASP A 377 6.03 -37.48 10.37
C ASP A 377 6.55 -37.80 8.96
N ASP A 378 6.19 -36.97 8.01
CA ASP A 378 6.56 -37.05 6.59
C ASP A 378 7.51 -35.89 6.22
N GLN A 379 8.78 -36.24 5.99
CA GLN A 379 9.83 -35.26 5.70
C GLN A 379 9.55 -34.50 4.38
N ALA A 380 9.00 -35.16 3.36
CA ALA A 380 8.71 -34.51 2.08
C ALA A 380 7.58 -33.47 2.23
N PHE A 381 6.57 -33.76 3.04
CA PHE A 381 5.51 -32.83 3.40
C PHE A 381 6.06 -31.63 4.17
N LYS A 382 6.89 -31.87 5.20
CA LYS A 382 7.54 -30.82 6.02
C LYS A 382 8.39 -29.89 5.17
N ASP A 383 9.21 -30.41 4.27
CA ASP A 383 10.06 -29.62 3.38
C ASP A 383 9.25 -28.77 2.41
N LYS A 384 8.18 -29.33 1.84
CA LYS A 384 7.27 -28.63 0.95
C LYS A 384 6.56 -27.49 1.69
N MET A 385 5.97 -27.76 2.85
CA MET A 385 5.27 -26.77 3.68
C MET A 385 6.21 -25.64 4.10
N THR A 386 7.37 -25.97 4.65
CA THR A 386 8.41 -25.00 5.07
C THR A 386 8.83 -24.11 3.90
N THR A 387 8.99 -24.68 2.71
CA THR A 387 9.35 -23.92 1.50
C THR A 387 8.28 -22.91 1.12
N ILE A 388 7.01 -23.28 1.17
CA ILE A 388 5.89 -22.38 0.84
C ILE A 388 5.76 -21.29 1.91
N ILE A 389 5.87 -21.65 3.20
CA ILE A 389 5.84 -20.68 4.32
C ILE A 389 6.96 -19.64 4.17
N LYS A 390 8.20 -20.06 3.85
CA LYS A 390 9.32 -19.13 3.59
C LYS A 390 9.03 -18.19 2.42
N LYS A 391 8.45 -18.69 1.31
CA LYS A 391 8.05 -17.84 0.17
C LYS A 391 6.98 -16.82 0.57
N ARG A 392 5.98 -17.24 1.36
CA ARG A 392 4.97 -16.32 1.91
C ARG A 392 5.63 -15.22 2.75
N GLN A 393 6.48 -15.58 3.71
CA GLN A 393 7.20 -14.63 4.56
C GLN A 393 8.02 -13.62 3.76
N LEU A 394 8.78 -14.08 2.76
CA LEU A 394 9.54 -13.20 1.88
C LEU A 394 8.66 -12.24 1.05
N SER A 395 7.42 -12.64 0.74
CA SER A 395 6.49 -11.85 -0.06
C SER A 395 5.71 -10.80 0.73
N CYS A 396 5.55 -10.96 2.06
CA CYS A 396 4.71 -10.08 2.88
C CYS A 396 5.40 -9.39 4.05
N TYR A 397 6.54 -9.89 4.53
CA TYR A 397 7.20 -9.29 5.69
C TYR A 397 8.08 -8.09 5.31
N THR A 398 8.25 -7.19 6.28
CA THR A 398 9.22 -6.09 6.19
C THR A 398 10.63 -6.63 6.36
N PHE A 399 11.65 -5.82 6.00
CA PHE A 399 13.04 -6.19 6.24
C PHE A 399 13.37 -6.41 7.74
N LYS A 400 12.63 -5.77 8.66
CA LYS A 400 12.77 -5.94 10.10
C LYS A 400 12.41 -7.37 10.53
N GLY A 401 11.29 -7.92 10.02
CA GLY A 401 10.79 -9.26 10.35
C GLY A 401 11.64 -10.43 9.80
N ILE A 402 12.60 -10.15 8.91
CA ILE A 402 13.38 -11.20 8.23
C ILE A 402 14.84 -11.24 8.72
N THR A 403 15.32 -10.23 9.45
CA THR A 403 16.75 -10.09 9.79
C THR A 403 17.16 -10.82 11.06
N ASN A 404 17.94 -11.89 10.91
CA ASN A 404 18.81 -12.42 11.97
C ASN A 404 20.23 -11.84 11.81
N LYS A 405 20.75 -11.23 12.89
CA LYS A 405 21.96 -10.37 12.93
C LYS A 405 23.33 -11.07 12.69
N LYS A 406 23.40 -12.32 12.21
CA LYS A 406 24.63 -13.13 12.31
C LYS A 406 25.60 -13.12 11.11
N SER A 407 25.24 -12.57 9.92
CA SER A 407 26.19 -12.50 8.78
C SER A 407 25.78 -11.45 7.74
N PHE A 408 26.74 -10.62 7.29
CA PHE A 408 26.54 -9.61 6.25
C PHE A 408 26.12 -10.23 4.90
N ILE A 409 26.73 -11.33 4.50
CA ILE A 409 26.41 -12.04 3.24
C ILE A 409 25.00 -12.60 3.29
N ASN A 410 24.61 -13.23 4.42
CA ASN A 410 23.25 -13.74 4.59
C ASN A 410 22.20 -12.61 4.57
N SER A 411 22.54 -11.44 5.10
CA SER A 411 21.68 -10.26 5.02
C SER A 411 21.50 -9.79 3.57
N LEU A 412 22.59 -9.75 2.77
CA LEU A 412 22.53 -9.35 1.37
C LEU A 412 21.68 -10.32 0.52
N ILE A 413 21.84 -11.64 0.71
CA ILE A 413 21.03 -12.67 0.06
C ILE A 413 19.55 -12.52 0.43
N ARG A 414 19.25 -12.23 1.69
CA ARG A 414 17.87 -12.00 2.16
C ARG A 414 17.28 -10.73 1.56
N TYR A 415 18.04 -9.63 1.48
CA TYR A 415 17.60 -8.41 0.80
C TYR A 415 17.27 -8.67 -0.67
N ALA A 416 18.14 -9.38 -1.38
CA ALA A 416 17.90 -9.76 -2.78
C ALA A 416 16.65 -10.66 -2.91
N SER A 417 16.47 -11.61 -2.00
CA SER A 417 15.29 -12.48 -1.95
C SER A 417 14.00 -11.70 -1.70
N VAL A 418 13.99 -10.77 -0.74
CA VAL A 418 12.82 -9.91 -0.49
C VAL A 418 12.48 -9.07 -1.71
N ILE A 419 13.48 -8.48 -2.39
CA ILE A 419 13.26 -7.72 -3.62
C ILE A 419 12.67 -8.63 -4.72
N ALA A 420 13.20 -9.83 -4.88
CA ALA A 420 12.70 -10.80 -5.87
C ALA A 420 11.24 -11.21 -5.62
N PHE A 421 10.86 -11.37 -4.34
CA PHE A 421 9.50 -11.75 -3.94
C PHE A 421 8.56 -10.56 -3.71
N TYR A 422 9.07 -9.32 -3.71
CA TYR A 422 8.29 -8.11 -3.44
C TYR A 422 7.07 -7.95 -4.36
N PHE A 423 7.20 -8.36 -5.61
CA PHE A 423 6.14 -8.26 -6.62
C PHE A 423 5.34 -9.54 -6.80
N THR A 424 5.56 -10.56 -5.95
CA THR A 424 4.78 -11.80 -6.04
C THR A 424 3.44 -11.65 -5.30
N ASP A 425 2.43 -12.38 -5.74
CA ASP A 425 1.14 -12.42 -5.08
C ASP A 425 1.24 -13.31 -3.82
N THR A 426 1.21 -12.68 -2.64
CA THR A 426 1.27 -13.38 -1.34
C THR A 426 0.10 -14.32 -1.16
N ASN A 427 -1.10 -13.94 -1.64
CA ASN A 427 -2.32 -14.73 -1.48
C ASN A 427 -2.18 -16.12 -2.13
N LYS A 428 -1.43 -16.24 -3.23
CA LYS A 428 -1.12 -17.54 -3.84
C LYS A 428 -0.40 -18.50 -2.88
N TYR A 429 0.55 -18.00 -2.07
CA TYR A 429 1.26 -18.84 -1.11
C TYR A 429 0.38 -19.17 0.10
N VAL A 430 -0.46 -18.24 0.53
CA VAL A 430 -1.45 -18.47 1.59
C VAL A 430 -2.40 -19.61 1.19
N GLN A 431 -2.95 -19.58 -0.03
CA GLN A 431 -3.80 -20.66 -0.56
C GLN A 431 -3.06 -22.00 -0.62
N GLN A 432 -1.82 -22.02 -1.13
CA GLN A 432 -1.03 -23.24 -1.22
C GLN A 432 -0.74 -23.88 0.15
N ILE A 433 -0.52 -23.05 1.20
CA ILE A 433 -0.33 -23.54 2.57
C ILE A 433 -1.62 -24.19 3.06
N ASP A 434 -2.75 -23.50 2.93
CA ASP A 434 -4.03 -23.99 3.40
C ASP A 434 -4.49 -25.27 2.65
N GLU A 435 -4.36 -25.30 1.31
CA GLU A 435 -4.66 -26.48 0.50
C GLU A 435 -3.77 -27.68 0.86
N LEU A 436 -2.48 -27.44 1.13
CA LEU A 436 -1.56 -28.50 1.53
C LEU A 436 -1.91 -29.04 2.93
N ALA A 437 -2.27 -28.17 3.88
CA ALA A 437 -2.73 -28.59 5.20
C ALA A 437 -4.02 -29.40 5.13
N LYS A 438 -5.02 -28.93 4.38
CA LYS A 438 -6.31 -29.62 4.14
C LYS A 438 -6.18 -30.99 3.49
N SER A 439 -5.08 -31.25 2.79
CA SER A 439 -4.85 -32.59 2.18
C SER A 439 -4.70 -33.68 3.23
N ARG A 440 -4.50 -33.31 4.50
CA ARG A 440 -4.38 -34.24 5.64
C ARG A 440 -5.63 -34.15 6.51
N LYS A 441 -6.61 -35.02 6.20
CA LYS A 441 -7.87 -35.05 6.93
C LYS A 441 -7.67 -35.57 8.35
N VAL A 442 -8.29 -34.91 9.32
CA VAL A 442 -8.17 -35.23 10.75
C VAL A 442 -8.52 -36.68 11.07
N GLU A 443 -9.55 -37.24 10.43
CA GLU A 443 -10.03 -38.62 10.65
C GLU A 443 -9.05 -39.71 10.23
N ASP A 444 -8.14 -39.40 9.29
CA ASP A 444 -7.19 -40.37 8.75
C ASP A 444 -5.93 -40.54 9.60
N TYR A 445 -5.73 -39.71 10.62
CA TYR A 445 -4.51 -39.66 11.43
C TYR A 445 -4.78 -39.78 12.92
N GLU A 446 -3.90 -40.44 13.67
CA GLU A 446 -3.94 -40.45 15.13
C GLU A 446 -3.39 -39.16 15.76
N LEU A 447 -2.47 -38.52 15.05
CA LEU A 447 -1.86 -37.26 15.44
C LEU A 447 -2.44 -36.12 14.62
N VAL A 448 -2.54 -34.96 15.25
CA VAL A 448 -3.10 -33.75 14.64
C VAL A 448 -2.29 -32.53 15.11
N ASP A 449 -2.34 -31.47 14.30
CA ASP A 449 -1.72 -30.18 14.65
C ASP A 449 -2.21 -29.04 13.75
N TYR A 450 -1.87 -27.80 14.08
CA TYR A 450 -2.05 -26.67 13.17
C TYR A 450 -0.85 -26.57 12.22
N LEU A 451 -0.98 -27.17 11.04
CA LEU A 451 0.14 -27.35 10.10
C LEU A 451 0.57 -26.08 9.38
N ILE A 452 -0.26 -25.03 9.42
CA ILE A 452 -0.16 -23.86 8.55
C ILE A 452 0.90 -22.83 8.97
N TYR A 453 1.42 -22.89 10.19
CA TYR A 453 2.37 -21.90 10.72
C TYR A 453 3.50 -22.50 11.55
N LYS A 454 3.49 -23.79 11.78
CA LYS A 454 4.29 -24.45 12.81
C LYS A 454 5.77 -24.60 12.47
N ASP A 455 6.59 -24.46 13.50
CA ASP A 455 7.90 -25.12 13.56
C ASP A 455 7.67 -26.64 13.64
N MET A 456 7.86 -27.32 12.50
CA MET A 456 7.58 -28.75 12.31
C MET A 456 8.41 -29.68 13.21
N ASN A 457 9.21 -29.15 14.12
CA ASN A 457 10.03 -29.89 15.08
C ASN A 457 9.44 -29.87 16.51
N LYS A 458 8.29 -29.22 16.72
CA LYS A 458 7.61 -29.20 18.02
C LYS A 458 6.74 -30.44 18.24
N PRO A 459 6.40 -30.78 19.51
CA PRO A 459 5.47 -31.85 19.83
C PRO A 459 4.12 -31.67 19.10
N VAL A 460 3.53 -32.77 18.72
CA VAL A 460 2.22 -32.82 18.06
C VAL A 460 1.18 -33.37 19.03
N TRP A 461 -0.09 -33.09 18.77
CA TRP A 461 -1.18 -33.50 19.66
C TRP A 461 -1.76 -34.85 19.22
N LYS A 462 -2.25 -35.62 20.18
CA LYS A 462 -3.08 -36.77 19.87
C LYS A 462 -4.49 -36.30 19.56
N ARG A 463 -5.09 -36.81 18.46
CA ARG A 463 -6.47 -36.48 18.07
C ARG A 463 -7.46 -36.76 19.22
N GLU A 464 -7.25 -37.80 20.00
CA GLU A 464 -8.10 -38.17 21.16
C GLU A 464 -8.16 -37.04 22.22
N TRP A 465 -7.14 -36.20 22.35
CA TRP A 465 -7.13 -35.08 23.31
C TRP A 465 -8.08 -33.95 22.94
N LEU A 466 -8.44 -33.84 21.66
CA LEU A 466 -9.29 -32.79 21.11
C LEU A 466 -10.71 -33.26 20.82
N LYS A 467 -11.04 -34.52 21.12
CA LYS A 467 -12.35 -35.12 20.81
C LYS A 467 -13.49 -34.45 21.59
N ASP A 468 -13.25 -34.23 22.88
CA ASP A 468 -14.24 -33.69 23.78
C ASP A 468 -13.76 -32.37 24.38
N VAL A 469 -14.71 -31.44 24.52
CA VAL A 469 -14.50 -30.12 25.15
C VAL A 469 -15.34 -30.00 26.40
N THR A 470 -14.85 -29.22 27.34
CA THR A 470 -15.56 -28.84 28.57
C THR A 470 -15.56 -27.33 28.71
N VAL A 471 -16.29 -26.82 29.69
CA VAL A 471 -16.36 -25.40 30.01
C VAL A 471 -15.19 -25.02 30.91
N GLY A 472 -14.45 -23.99 30.55
CA GLY A 472 -13.44 -23.33 31.35
C GLY A 472 -13.83 -21.88 31.63
N ASN A 473 -13.58 -21.43 32.87
CA ASN A 473 -13.81 -20.03 33.22
C ASN A 473 -12.65 -19.15 32.71
N PHE A 474 -13.01 -18.02 32.08
CA PHE A 474 -12.05 -17.02 31.61
C PHE A 474 -12.65 -15.63 31.77
N GLU A 475 -12.11 -14.81 32.66
CA GLU A 475 -12.61 -13.46 32.99
C GLU A 475 -14.11 -13.47 33.41
N GLY A 476 -14.51 -14.51 34.16
CA GLY A 476 -15.92 -14.67 34.60
C GLY A 476 -16.88 -15.12 33.49
N ARG A 477 -16.39 -15.56 32.36
CA ARG A 477 -17.13 -16.09 31.22
C ARG A 477 -16.79 -17.55 30.97
N ASP A 478 -17.73 -18.25 30.37
CA ASP A 478 -17.60 -19.68 30.06
C ASP A 478 -17.20 -19.87 28.62
N PHE A 479 -15.96 -20.39 28.40
CA PHE A 479 -15.46 -20.75 27.06
C PHE A 479 -15.09 -22.24 27.01
N LEU A 480 -14.99 -22.78 25.78
CA LEU A 480 -14.68 -24.19 25.61
C LEU A 480 -13.17 -24.43 25.72
N ILE A 481 -12.77 -25.42 26.50
CA ILE A 481 -11.40 -25.93 26.61
C ILE A 481 -11.39 -27.44 26.34
N PRO A 482 -10.28 -28.05 25.88
CA PRO A 482 -10.21 -29.52 25.74
C PRO A 482 -10.38 -30.21 27.09
N VAL A 483 -11.08 -31.34 27.16
CA VAL A 483 -11.13 -32.15 28.38
C VAL A 483 -9.74 -32.56 28.82
N ASN A 484 -8.87 -32.90 27.85
CA ASN A 484 -7.48 -33.31 28.08
C ASN A 484 -6.51 -32.11 27.99
N PHE A 485 -6.90 -30.95 28.53
CA PHE A 485 -6.07 -29.72 28.53
C PHE A 485 -4.72 -29.92 29.21
N HIS A 486 -4.65 -30.79 30.23
CA HIS A 486 -3.41 -31.04 30.96
C HIS A 486 -2.37 -31.74 30.07
N GLU A 487 -2.76 -32.77 29.34
CA GLU A 487 -1.89 -33.48 28.41
C GLU A 487 -1.42 -32.56 27.29
N LEU A 488 -2.34 -31.76 26.74
CA LEU A 488 -2.05 -30.82 25.66
C LEU A 488 -1.05 -29.74 26.13
N LEU A 489 -1.33 -29.06 27.24
CA LEU A 489 -0.44 -28.04 27.78
C LEU A 489 0.91 -28.60 28.25
N THR A 490 0.93 -29.81 28.80
CA THR A 490 2.18 -30.47 29.19
C THR A 490 3.03 -30.81 27.98
N SER A 491 2.40 -31.24 26.89
CA SER A 491 3.08 -31.50 25.61
C SER A 491 3.74 -30.23 25.03
N ASP A 492 3.03 -29.10 25.07
CA ASP A 492 3.50 -27.85 24.43
C ASP A 492 4.48 -27.06 25.32
N TYR A 493 4.26 -27.04 26.65
CA TYR A 493 4.97 -26.15 27.59
C TYR A 493 5.66 -26.86 28.76
N GLY A 494 5.54 -28.20 28.86
CA GLY A 494 6.06 -28.93 30.02
C GLY A 494 5.34 -28.53 31.30
N ASN A 495 6.03 -27.95 32.26
CA ASN A 495 5.44 -27.48 33.50
C ASN A 495 4.77 -26.10 33.32
N TYR A 496 3.64 -26.05 32.62
CA TYR A 496 2.91 -24.81 32.31
C TYR A 496 2.34 -24.08 33.54
N MET A 497 2.27 -24.75 34.69
CA MET A 497 1.87 -24.12 35.97
C MET A 497 2.97 -23.24 36.55
N GLN A 498 4.23 -23.43 36.14
CA GLN A 498 5.34 -22.60 36.55
C GLN A 498 5.37 -21.30 35.77
N PHE A 499 5.50 -20.16 36.47
CA PHE A 499 5.66 -18.86 35.83
C PHE A 499 7.03 -18.76 35.15
N PRO A 500 7.11 -18.14 33.96
CA PRO A 500 8.38 -17.82 33.35
C PRO A 500 9.15 -16.78 34.18
N PRO A 501 10.48 -16.65 34.01
CA PRO A 501 11.26 -15.57 34.62
C PRO A 501 10.66 -14.20 34.35
N VAL A 502 10.78 -13.24 35.28
CA VAL A 502 10.18 -11.92 35.20
C VAL A 502 10.57 -11.19 33.90
N GLU A 503 11.80 -11.38 33.41
CA GLU A 503 12.30 -10.79 32.19
C GLU A 503 11.62 -11.31 30.92
N GLN A 504 10.91 -12.43 31.01
CA GLN A 504 10.12 -13.04 29.93
C GLN A 504 8.62 -12.73 30.05
N GLN A 505 8.20 -12.06 31.14
CA GLN A 505 6.83 -11.65 31.36
C GLN A 505 6.54 -10.32 30.64
N VAL A 506 6.59 -10.35 29.32
CA VAL A 506 6.39 -9.19 28.44
C VAL A 506 5.51 -9.58 27.27
N SER A 507 4.74 -8.63 26.74
CA SER A 507 4.00 -8.82 25.50
C SER A 507 4.94 -9.18 24.34
N HIS A 508 4.49 -10.06 23.47
CA HIS A 508 5.25 -10.58 22.33
C HIS A 508 4.85 -9.94 21.00
N HIS A 509 3.83 -9.10 20.97
CA HIS A 509 3.33 -8.49 19.75
C HIS A 509 3.92 -7.10 19.50
N ASP A 510 4.38 -6.85 18.28
CA ASP A 510 4.93 -5.57 17.81
C ASP A 510 3.91 -4.92 16.86
N PHE A 511 2.76 -4.50 17.42
CA PHE A 511 1.74 -3.76 16.70
C PHE A 511 1.43 -2.41 17.37
N ARG A 512 0.77 -1.54 16.63
CA ARG A 512 0.16 -0.32 17.16
C ARG A 512 -1.33 -0.37 16.90
N LEU A 513 -2.12 -0.06 17.95
CA LEU A 513 -3.57 -0.13 17.95
C LEU A 513 -4.21 1.24 18.20
N TRP A 514 -5.28 1.52 17.50
CA TRP A 514 -6.14 2.69 17.71
C TRP A 514 -7.61 2.27 17.75
N LYS A 515 -8.37 2.86 18.65
CA LYS A 515 -9.83 2.75 18.65
C LYS A 515 -10.46 3.97 17.99
N ILE A 516 -11.62 3.78 17.37
CA ILE A 516 -12.46 4.84 16.84
C ILE A 516 -13.23 5.47 18.00
N VAL A 517 -13.12 6.80 18.13
CA VAL A 517 -13.91 7.58 19.10
C VAL A 517 -14.84 8.49 18.31
N GLU A 518 -16.15 8.26 18.39
CA GLU A 518 -17.14 9.16 17.79
C GLU A 518 -17.22 10.47 18.59
N GLU A 519 -17.28 11.60 17.90
CA GLU A 519 -17.69 12.85 18.53
C GLU A 519 -19.18 12.73 18.88
N LYS A 520 -19.50 12.84 20.19
CA LYS A 520 -20.88 12.97 20.69
C LYS A 520 -21.47 14.32 20.26
#